data_86157d6f2ba9ecf3b3b14ee5471894bb
#
_entry.id   86157d6f2ba9ecf3b3b14ee5471894bb
#
_cell.length_a   1.000
_cell.length_b   1.000
_cell.length_c   1.000
_cell.angle_alpha   90.00
_cell.angle_beta   90.00
_cell.angle_gamma   90.00
#
_symmetry.space_group_name_H-M   'P 1'
#
loop_
_entity.id
_entity.type
_entity.pdbx_description
1 polymer ?
#
loop_
_entity_poly.entity_id
_entity_poly.type
_entity_poly.pdbx_seq_one_letter_code
_entity_poly.pdbx_strand_id
1 'polypeptide(L)'
;MRLTYGQSGREKSSQTMIAKIQQNESSLGSTRTTSPTFKNFLPLYWQTMRVKKRFDLARPESVIETHLLPRFGDRRLDTFTAEDGLDYITTRLKAKAAPWTIRREWNVLMRILNLAVDFDKLDKNRLKRVELPDVENRQRVATKEELLSIKQESDKRRLKKIAQHEYDPLEFWRIVTVALNTGLREAKILEIDRTWLRKRDDGWWLLLPPARSRLKQTLREIPLTPAAYQALRSDFVHVDGRIFRRWNAAAFSTFWQRLSREAKVTDLHFHDLRHTFATWLQNLGVPLEVRATLLGHRLRGSGTDQLDGEVMTSRYSHGGYGWNQQLRHAVTLLHTALLSYGLSYGRPVDDATSQLKVANAAKDERKVWWSQRDLNPCLSLERAPS
;
A
#
# COMPACT_ATOMS: atom_id res chain seq x y z
N MET A 1 56.43 45.82 25.35
CA MET A 1 56.35 44.67 26.24
C MET A 1 55.12 43.89 25.90
N ARG A 2 55.24 42.82 25.13
CA ARG A 2 54.14 41.90 24.81
C ARG A 2 54.40 40.61 25.55
N LEU A 3 53.45 40.24 26.40
CA LEU A 3 53.45 39.00 27.16
C LEU A 3 52.88 37.90 26.30
N THR A 4 53.66 36.89 25.93
CA THR A 4 53.27 35.64 25.33
C THR A 4 52.95 34.68 26.45
N TYR A 5 51.68 34.37 26.63
CA TYR A 5 51.16 33.34 27.57
C TYR A 5 51.01 32.00 26.89
N GLY A 6 51.54 30.98 27.54
CA GLY A 6 51.75 29.60 27.14
C GLY A 6 50.59 28.83 26.58
N GLN A 7 50.75 28.38 25.35
CA GLN A 7 49.94 27.32 24.71
C GLN A 7 50.54 25.91 24.82
N SER A 8 51.72 25.75 25.47
CA SER A 8 52.48 24.48 25.45
C SER A 8 51.99 23.40 26.44
N GLY A 9 51.19 23.75 27.43
CA GLY A 9 50.76 22.81 28.47
C GLY A 9 49.51 21.99 28.14
N ARG A 10 48.61 22.58 27.38
CA ARG A 10 47.34 21.89 27.01
C ARG A 10 47.48 20.89 25.86
N GLU A 11 48.36 21.15 24.90
CA GLU A 11 48.64 20.24 23.79
C GLU A 11 49.35 18.94 24.23
N LYS A 12 50.31 19.05 25.15
CA LYS A 12 51.01 17.88 25.73
C LYS A 12 50.07 16.98 26.54
N SER A 13 49.11 17.57 27.27
CA SER A 13 48.11 16.83 28.03
C SER A 13 47.14 16.09 27.13
N SER A 14 46.70 16.68 26.02
CA SER A 14 45.84 16.08 25.04
C SER A 14 46.52 14.94 24.26
N GLN A 15 47.77 15.12 23.85
CA GLN A 15 48.54 14.10 23.17
C GLN A 15 48.86 12.88 24.07
N THR A 16 49.12 13.11 25.36
CA THR A 16 49.33 12.05 26.35
C THR A 16 48.03 11.28 26.63
N MET A 17 46.89 11.98 26.59
CA MET A 17 45.59 11.33 26.76
C MET A 17 45.18 10.49 25.52
N ILE A 18 45.46 11.02 24.32
CA ILE A 18 45.26 10.29 23.05
C ILE A 18 46.15 9.05 22.96
N ALA A 19 47.43 9.18 23.34
CA ALA A 19 48.38 8.05 23.38
C ALA A 19 47.97 6.99 24.42
N LYS A 20 47.42 7.38 25.57
CA LYS A 20 46.88 6.43 26.57
C LYS A 20 45.59 5.75 26.07
N ILE A 21 44.76 6.44 25.34
CA ILE A 21 43.57 5.84 24.71
C ILE A 21 44.01 4.83 23.62
N GLN A 22 44.96 5.15 22.79
CA GLN A 22 45.51 4.27 21.74
C GLN A 22 46.31 3.08 22.34
N GLN A 23 47.00 3.24 23.46
CA GLN A 23 47.64 2.13 24.16
C GLN A 23 46.63 1.23 24.88
N ASN A 24 45.53 1.75 25.38
CA ASN A 24 44.44 0.95 25.91
C ASN A 24 43.64 0.22 24.80
N GLU A 25 43.52 0.79 23.63
CA GLU A 25 42.91 0.14 22.48
C GLU A 25 43.80 -0.97 21.88
N SER A 26 45.13 -0.83 21.94
CA SER A 26 46.07 -1.85 21.49
C SER A 26 46.33 -2.94 22.52
N SER A 27 46.05 -2.74 23.80
CA SER A 27 46.11 -3.75 24.85
C SER A 27 44.78 -4.50 25.08
N LEU A 28 43.65 -3.99 24.57
CA LEU A 28 42.47 -4.81 24.34
C LEU A 28 42.75 -5.63 23.09
N GLY A 29 43.58 -6.69 23.29
CA GLY A 29 43.68 -7.77 22.31
C GLY A 29 42.27 -8.14 21.89
N SER A 30 42.04 -8.21 20.57
CA SER A 30 40.79 -8.60 19.89
C SER A 30 40.11 -9.75 20.65
N THR A 31 39.42 -9.44 21.74
CA THR A 31 38.38 -10.32 22.27
C THR A 31 37.29 -10.27 21.20
N ARG A 32 37.36 -11.22 20.24
CA ARG A 32 36.21 -11.57 19.42
C ARG A 32 35.05 -11.76 20.39
N THR A 33 34.28 -10.71 20.61
CA THR A 33 33.03 -10.81 21.38
C THR A 33 32.24 -11.91 20.72
N THR A 34 32.09 -13.02 21.44
CA THR A 34 31.40 -14.21 20.94
C THR A 34 30.03 -13.74 20.45
N SER A 35 29.74 -13.97 19.17
CA SER A 35 28.47 -13.57 18.56
C SER A 35 27.32 -14.09 19.43
N PRO A 36 26.32 -13.28 19.76
CA PRO A 36 25.19 -13.70 20.62
C PRO A 36 24.37 -14.78 19.95
N THR A 37 23.58 -15.51 20.73
CA THR A 37 22.54 -16.39 20.17
C THR A 37 21.42 -15.55 19.55
N PHE A 38 20.66 -16.17 18.66
CA PHE A 38 19.50 -15.52 18.03
C PHE A 38 18.54 -14.94 19.10
N LYS A 39 18.21 -15.74 20.13
CA LYS A 39 17.36 -15.34 21.25
C LYS A 39 17.93 -14.14 22.02
N ASN A 40 19.23 -14.17 22.30
CA ASN A 40 19.89 -13.10 23.07
C ASN A 40 20.02 -11.80 22.28
N PHE A 41 19.90 -11.84 20.96
CA PHE A 41 19.92 -10.63 20.11
C PHE A 41 18.52 -9.96 19.98
N LEU A 42 17.43 -10.68 20.21
CA LEU A 42 16.07 -10.15 20.05
C LEU A 42 15.75 -8.90 20.89
N PRO A 43 16.22 -8.75 22.14
CA PRO A 43 15.98 -7.51 22.89
C PRO A 43 16.47 -6.26 22.15
N LEU A 44 17.65 -6.30 21.54
CA LEU A 44 18.22 -5.21 20.75
C LEU A 44 17.41 -4.98 19.45
N TYR A 45 16.96 -6.04 18.80
CA TYR A 45 16.07 -5.95 17.65
C TYR A 45 14.76 -5.23 18.01
N TRP A 46 14.10 -5.61 19.12
CA TRP A 46 12.86 -4.97 19.55
C TRP A 46 13.05 -3.51 19.97
N GLN A 47 14.12 -3.20 20.66
CA GLN A 47 14.48 -1.84 21.01
C GLN A 47 14.62 -0.97 19.74
N THR A 48 15.35 -1.46 18.73
CA THR A 48 15.53 -0.78 17.46
C THR A 48 14.20 -0.58 16.70
N MET A 49 13.32 -1.60 16.70
CA MET A 49 12.01 -1.49 16.06
C MET A 49 11.12 -0.45 16.73
N ARG A 50 11.16 -0.33 18.06
CA ARG A 50 10.43 0.69 18.83
C ARG A 50 10.95 2.10 18.52
N VAL A 51 12.26 2.30 18.51
CA VAL A 51 12.90 3.59 18.16
C VAL A 51 12.53 4.00 16.73
N LYS A 52 12.53 3.06 15.78
CA LYS A 52 12.09 3.33 14.39
C LYS A 52 10.58 3.54 14.26
N LYS A 53 9.83 3.61 15.35
CA LYS A 53 8.36 3.80 15.40
C LYS A 53 7.62 2.90 14.41
N ARG A 54 7.97 1.63 14.37
CA ARG A 54 7.24 0.65 13.57
C ARG A 54 5.94 0.28 14.27
N PHE A 55 4.81 0.56 13.62
CA PHE A 55 3.48 0.44 14.21
C PHE A 55 2.91 -0.99 14.23
N ASP A 56 3.38 -1.85 13.34
CA ASP A 56 2.91 -3.24 13.25
C ASP A 56 4.03 -4.20 13.68
N LEU A 57 4.13 -4.41 14.98
CA LEU A 57 5.08 -5.35 15.58
C LEU A 57 4.47 -6.73 15.86
N ALA A 58 3.14 -6.84 15.92
CA ALA A 58 2.45 -8.08 16.24
C ALA A 58 2.76 -9.22 15.25
N ARG A 59 2.86 -8.89 13.96
CA ARG A 59 3.20 -9.88 12.93
C ARG A 59 4.64 -10.39 13.01
N PRO A 60 5.68 -9.54 13.08
CA PRO A 60 7.04 -10.01 13.34
C PRO A 60 7.15 -10.80 14.63
N GLU A 61 6.44 -10.41 15.69
CA GLU A 61 6.42 -11.10 16.97
C GLU A 61 5.89 -12.54 16.82
N SER A 62 4.72 -12.70 16.23
CA SER A 62 4.13 -14.01 15.94
C SER A 62 5.07 -14.89 15.09
N VAL A 63 5.71 -14.34 14.06
CA VAL A 63 6.67 -15.09 13.23
C VAL A 63 7.87 -15.53 14.04
N ILE A 64 8.42 -14.66 14.87
CA ILE A 64 9.58 -14.95 15.72
C ILE A 64 9.23 -16.06 16.71
N GLU A 65 8.15 -15.91 17.45
CA GLU A 65 7.74 -16.84 18.49
C GLU A 65 7.35 -18.21 17.93
N THR A 66 6.56 -18.22 16.84
CA THR A 66 6.00 -19.48 16.33
C THR A 66 6.99 -20.26 15.46
N HIS A 67 7.88 -19.57 14.72
CA HIS A 67 8.68 -20.21 13.69
C HIS A 67 10.19 -20.04 13.86
N LEU A 68 10.67 -18.85 14.25
CA LEU A 68 12.10 -18.58 14.26
C LEU A 68 12.76 -18.99 15.59
N LEU A 69 12.16 -18.68 16.73
CA LEU A 69 12.68 -19.05 18.04
C LEU A 69 12.78 -20.57 18.23
N PRO A 70 11.77 -21.39 17.90
CA PRO A 70 11.88 -22.84 18.04
C PRO A 70 12.99 -23.45 17.19
N ARG A 71 13.32 -22.80 16.05
CA ARG A 71 14.34 -23.32 15.12
C ARG A 71 15.74 -22.79 15.40
N PHE A 72 15.85 -21.50 15.73
CA PHE A 72 17.12 -20.77 15.74
C PHE A 72 17.47 -20.16 17.10
N GLY A 73 16.59 -20.24 18.09
CA GLY A 73 16.69 -19.49 19.35
C GLY A 73 18.03 -19.60 20.06
N ASP A 74 18.50 -20.80 20.26
CA ASP A 74 19.75 -21.09 21.00
C ASP A 74 20.99 -21.06 20.09
N ARG A 75 20.80 -20.85 18.80
CA ARG A 75 21.86 -20.85 17.82
C ARG A 75 22.59 -19.52 17.79
N ARG A 76 23.92 -19.55 17.77
CA ARG A 76 24.76 -18.35 17.65
C ARG A 76 24.62 -17.75 16.25
N LEU A 77 24.58 -16.43 16.13
CA LEU A 77 24.38 -15.73 14.84
C LEU A 77 25.51 -16.00 13.84
N ASP A 78 26.74 -16.18 14.29
CA ASP A 78 27.90 -16.45 13.44
C ASP A 78 27.93 -17.88 12.85
N THR A 79 27.12 -18.78 13.38
CA THR A 79 27.02 -20.17 12.92
C THR A 79 25.96 -20.40 11.83
N PHE A 80 25.19 -19.37 11.47
CA PHE A 80 24.19 -19.49 10.40
C PHE A 80 24.85 -19.72 9.05
N THR A 81 24.40 -20.74 8.34
CA THR A 81 24.86 -21.08 6.98
C THR A 81 23.73 -20.97 5.96
N ALA A 82 24.06 -20.92 4.68
CA ALA A 82 23.06 -20.95 3.62
C ALA A 82 22.22 -22.25 3.65
N GLU A 83 22.83 -23.36 4.08
CA GLU A 83 22.16 -24.67 4.23
C GLU A 83 21.04 -24.61 5.27
N ASP A 84 21.26 -23.90 6.38
CA ASP A 84 20.22 -23.69 7.40
C ASP A 84 19.01 -22.94 6.86
N GLY A 85 19.27 -21.96 5.99
CA GLY A 85 18.22 -21.23 5.29
C GLY A 85 17.42 -22.11 4.36
N LEU A 86 18.12 -22.94 3.57
CA LEU A 86 17.49 -23.87 2.64
C LEU A 86 16.65 -24.92 3.40
N ASP A 87 17.21 -25.46 4.51
CA ASP A 87 16.50 -26.43 5.34
C ASP A 87 15.25 -25.82 6.00
N TYR A 88 15.34 -24.58 6.47
CA TYR A 88 14.17 -23.85 6.96
C TYR A 88 13.07 -23.76 5.89
N ILE A 89 13.40 -23.30 4.69
CA ILE A 89 12.45 -23.17 3.58
C ILE A 89 11.85 -24.53 3.24
N THR A 90 12.67 -25.57 3.13
CA THR A 90 12.23 -26.93 2.82
C THR A 90 11.28 -27.47 3.89
N THR A 91 11.59 -27.24 5.15
CA THR A 91 10.72 -27.64 6.29
C THR A 91 9.37 -26.92 6.22
N ARG A 92 9.36 -25.63 5.90
CA ARG A 92 8.12 -24.86 5.75
C ARG A 92 7.28 -25.32 4.55
N LEU A 93 7.92 -25.65 3.42
CA LEU A 93 7.25 -26.23 2.26
C LEU A 93 6.63 -27.59 2.56
N LYS A 94 7.36 -28.47 3.28
CA LYS A 94 6.83 -29.76 3.76
C LYS A 94 5.62 -29.58 4.68
N ALA A 95 5.62 -28.51 5.50
CA ALA A 95 4.48 -28.12 6.33
C ALA A 95 3.35 -27.43 5.54
N LYS A 96 3.41 -27.43 4.20
CA LYS A 96 2.41 -26.83 3.30
C LYS A 96 2.19 -25.33 3.52
N ALA A 97 3.19 -24.60 4.03
CA ALA A 97 3.14 -23.15 4.10
C ALA A 97 3.19 -22.55 2.70
N ALA A 98 2.33 -21.57 2.44
CA ALA A 98 2.31 -20.89 1.14
C ALA A 98 3.66 -20.15 0.88
N PRO A 99 4.18 -20.11 -0.37
CA PRO A 99 5.42 -19.43 -0.72
C PRO A 99 5.49 -17.98 -0.21
N TRP A 100 4.38 -17.25 -0.26
CA TRP A 100 4.28 -15.90 0.26
C TRP A 100 4.44 -15.81 1.78
N THR A 101 3.94 -16.81 2.52
CA THR A 101 4.11 -16.90 3.97
C THR A 101 5.56 -17.12 4.32
N ILE A 102 6.22 -18.07 3.64
CA ILE A 102 7.67 -18.36 3.81
C ILE A 102 8.49 -17.09 3.53
N ARG A 103 8.19 -16.38 2.45
CA ARG A 103 8.87 -15.12 2.12
C ARG A 103 8.70 -14.04 3.19
N ARG A 104 7.54 -13.98 3.84
CA ARG A 104 7.31 -13.05 4.97
C ARG A 104 8.11 -13.43 6.21
N GLU A 105 8.12 -14.70 6.57
CA GLU A 105 8.94 -15.24 7.68
C GLU A 105 10.42 -14.95 7.41
N TRP A 106 10.88 -15.24 6.20
CA TRP A 106 12.23 -14.98 5.76
C TRP A 106 12.62 -13.51 5.86
N ASN A 107 11.76 -12.60 5.47
CA ASN A 107 12.01 -11.17 5.57
C ASN A 107 12.19 -10.71 7.03
N VAL A 108 11.54 -11.37 7.99
CA VAL A 108 11.76 -11.09 9.42
C VAL A 108 13.14 -11.59 9.85
N LEU A 109 13.50 -12.82 9.50
CA LEU A 109 14.83 -13.41 9.79
C LEU A 109 15.94 -12.54 9.18
N MET A 110 15.83 -12.19 7.89
CA MET A 110 16.80 -11.35 7.20
C MET A 110 16.97 -9.98 7.84
N ARG A 111 15.87 -9.39 8.33
CA ARG A 111 15.92 -8.09 9.04
C ARG A 111 16.69 -8.22 10.35
N ILE A 112 16.50 -9.29 11.10
CA ILE A 112 17.21 -9.54 12.35
C ILE A 112 18.70 -9.73 12.09
N LEU A 113 19.07 -10.57 11.11
CA LEU A 113 20.47 -10.84 10.78
C LEU A 113 21.18 -9.61 10.18
N ASN A 114 20.52 -8.84 9.33
CA ASN A 114 21.08 -7.60 8.81
C ASN A 114 21.28 -6.57 9.93
N LEU A 115 20.36 -6.49 10.88
CA LEU A 115 20.53 -5.63 12.05
C LEU A 115 21.71 -6.09 12.91
N ALA A 116 21.94 -7.41 13.05
CA ALA A 116 23.10 -7.92 13.75
C ALA A 116 24.41 -7.55 13.06
N VAL A 117 24.44 -7.45 11.73
CA VAL A 117 25.57 -6.89 10.98
C VAL A 117 25.72 -5.41 11.25
N ASP A 118 24.64 -4.64 11.22
CA ASP A 118 24.64 -3.18 11.48
C ASP A 118 25.15 -2.84 12.91
N PHE A 119 25.05 -3.76 13.85
CA PHE A 119 25.52 -3.61 15.25
C PHE A 119 26.82 -4.37 15.54
N ASP A 120 27.59 -4.78 14.54
CA ASP A 120 28.87 -5.49 14.65
C ASP A 120 28.80 -6.77 15.52
N LYS A 121 27.60 -7.42 15.55
CA LYS A 121 27.39 -8.72 16.22
C LYS A 121 27.49 -9.89 15.25
N LEU A 122 27.58 -9.61 13.97
CA LEU A 122 27.73 -10.55 12.86
C LEU A 122 28.53 -9.89 11.74
N ASP A 123 29.62 -10.50 11.27
CA ASP A 123 30.45 -9.96 10.20
C ASP A 123 29.68 -9.82 8.87
N LYS A 124 28.90 -10.84 8.51
CA LYS A 124 28.10 -10.87 7.28
C LYS A 124 26.92 -11.81 7.40
N ASN A 125 25.81 -11.43 6.77
CA ASN A 125 24.64 -12.28 6.66
C ASN A 125 24.82 -13.26 5.48
N ARG A 126 25.10 -14.52 5.79
CA ARG A 126 25.34 -15.59 4.80
C ARG A 126 24.06 -16.07 4.10
N LEU A 127 22.89 -15.81 4.71
CA LEU A 127 21.58 -16.18 4.19
C LEU A 127 21.12 -15.31 2.99
N LYS A 128 21.80 -14.21 2.68
CA LYS A 128 21.45 -13.32 1.54
C LYS A 128 21.44 -14.02 0.18
N ARG A 129 22.16 -15.14 0.04
CA ARG A 129 22.29 -15.88 -1.21
C ARG A 129 21.29 -17.02 -1.38
N VAL A 130 20.44 -17.25 -0.37
CA VAL A 130 19.45 -18.32 -0.40
C VAL A 130 18.28 -17.86 -1.29
N GLU A 131 17.96 -18.67 -2.27
CA GLU A 131 16.81 -18.41 -3.16
C GLU A 131 15.51 -18.76 -2.47
N LEU A 132 14.52 -17.94 -2.68
CA LEU A 132 13.18 -18.12 -2.11
C LEU A 132 12.23 -18.69 -3.16
N PRO A 133 11.24 -19.49 -2.71
CA PRO A 133 10.21 -19.98 -3.62
C PRO A 133 9.54 -18.85 -4.40
N ASP A 134 9.23 -19.11 -5.66
CA ASP A 134 8.52 -18.16 -6.50
C ASP A 134 7.12 -17.87 -5.96
N VAL A 135 6.71 -16.64 -6.14
CA VAL A 135 5.42 -16.16 -5.71
C VAL A 135 4.69 -15.56 -6.90
N GLU A 136 3.61 -16.18 -7.27
CA GLU A 136 2.71 -15.60 -8.25
C GLU A 136 1.93 -14.45 -7.62
N ASN A 137 1.96 -13.29 -8.29
CA ASN A 137 1.16 -12.15 -7.89
C ASN A 137 -0.30 -12.36 -8.35
N ARG A 138 -1.21 -12.21 -7.40
CA ARG A 138 -2.63 -12.28 -7.71
C ARG A 138 -3.05 -11.14 -8.65
N GLN A 139 -3.61 -11.50 -9.81
CA GLN A 139 -4.08 -10.56 -10.83
C GLN A 139 -5.59 -10.69 -11.10
N ARG A 140 -6.35 -11.18 -10.11
CA ARG A 140 -7.78 -11.39 -10.23
C ARG A 140 -8.52 -10.06 -10.43
N VAL A 141 -9.33 -10.00 -11.47
CA VAL A 141 -10.21 -8.89 -11.81
C VAL A 141 -11.64 -9.41 -11.77
N ALA A 142 -12.54 -8.70 -11.09
CA ALA A 142 -13.95 -9.07 -11.06
C ALA A 142 -14.60 -8.80 -12.42
N THR A 143 -15.42 -9.72 -12.86
CA THR A 143 -16.27 -9.50 -14.05
C THR A 143 -17.53 -8.72 -13.67
N LYS A 144 -18.19 -8.17 -14.68
CA LYS A 144 -19.48 -7.49 -14.52
C LYS A 144 -20.53 -8.45 -13.94
N GLU A 145 -20.60 -9.65 -14.48
CA GLU A 145 -21.58 -10.69 -14.13
C GLU A 145 -21.40 -11.13 -12.67
N GLU A 146 -20.16 -11.32 -12.22
CA GLU A 146 -19.84 -11.64 -10.82
C GLU A 146 -20.32 -10.55 -9.87
N LEU A 147 -20.05 -9.29 -10.20
CA LEU A 147 -20.47 -8.16 -9.36
C LEU A 147 -21.99 -7.99 -9.33
N LEU A 148 -22.67 -8.22 -10.46
CA LEU A 148 -24.12 -8.21 -10.52
C LEU A 148 -24.73 -9.35 -9.70
N SER A 149 -24.15 -10.55 -9.74
CA SER A 149 -24.59 -11.69 -8.91
C SER A 149 -24.44 -11.38 -7.42
N ILE A 150 -23.32 -10.83 -6.99
CA ILE A 150 -23.09 -10.42 -5.59
C ILE A 150 -24.09 -9.32 -5.18
N LYS A 151 -24.38 -8.36 -6.07
CA LYS A 151 -25.37 -7.32 -5.83
C LYS A 151 -26.75 -7.89 -5.63
N GLN A 152 -27.18 -8.80 -6.50
CA GLN A 152 -28.48 -9.47 -6.40
C GLN A 152 -28.64 -10.23 -5.08
N GLU A 153 -27.61 -10.96 -4.64
CA GLU A 153 -27.65 -11.66 -3.35
C GLU A 153 -27.68 -10.69 -2.17
N SER A 154 -26.99 -9.57 -2.25
CA SER A 154 -27.08 -8.50 -1.27
C SER A 154 -28.49 -7.91 -1.19
N ASP A 155 -29.12 -7.65 -2.34
CA ASP A 155 -30.47 -7.09 -2.42
C ASP A 155 -31.52 -8.10 -1.90
N LYS A 156 -31.41 -9.39 -2.22
CA LYS A 156 -32.28 -10.47 -1.67
C LYS A 156 -32.22 -10.53 -0.14
N ARG A 157 -31.03 -10.38 0.45
CA ARG A 157 -30.84 -10.36 1.90
C ARG A 157 -31.48 -9.14 2.55
N ARG A 158 -31.42 -7.99 1.90
CA ARG A 158 -32.07 -6.77 2.38
C ARG A 158 -33.56 -6.98 2.57
N LEU A 159 -34.22 -7.66 1.65
CA LEU A 159 -35.67 -7.95 1.73
C LEU A 159 -36.01 -8.90 2.88
N LYS A 160 -35.10 -9.83 3.21
CA LYS A 160 -35.33 -10.81 4.29
C LYS A 160 -35.00 -10.26 5.69
N LYS A 161 -34.12 -9.26 5.82
CA LYS A 161 -33.50 -8.85 7.11
C LYS A 161 -33.94 -7.49 7.67
N ILE A 162 -35.00 -6.88 7.14
CA ILE A 162 -35.60 -5.68 7.78
C ILE A 162 -36.02 -6.00 9.24
N ALA A 163 -36.11 -7.29 9.60
CA ALA A 163 -36.52 -7.74 10.94
C ALA A 163 -35.38 -8.13 11.91
N GLN A 164 -34.11 -8.20 11.49
CA GLN A 164 -33.02 -8.66 12.35
C GLN A 164 -31.77 -7.76 12.25
N HIS A 165 -31.43 -7.15 13.35
CA HIS A 165 -30.46 -6.09 13.65
C HIS A 165 -28.99 -6.33 13.27
N GLU A 166 -28.63 -7.18 12.31
CA GLU A 166 -27.27 -7.37 11.84
C GLU A 166 -27.02 -6.57 10.54
N TYR A 167 -25.81 -6.18 10.30
CA TYR A 167 -25.23 -5.45 9.15
C TYR A 167 -26.18 -5.11 7.99
N ASP A 168 -26.37 -3.81 7.71
CA ASP A 168 -27.22 -3.32 6.62
C ASP A 168 -26.64 -3.70 5.25
N PRO A 169 -27.31 -4.53 4.46
CA PRO A 169 -26.87 -4.87 3.10
C PRO A 169 -26.77 -3.66 2.17
N LEU A 170 -27.51 -2.60 2.44
CA LEU A 170 -27.39 -1.33 1.71
C LEU A 170 -26.06 -0.67 2.01
N GLU A 171 -25.61 -0.64 3.27
CA GLU A 171 -24.32 -0.10 3.65
C GLU A 171 -23.18 -0.92 3.04
N PHE A 172 -23.32 -2.25 2.99
CA PHE A 172 -22.37 -3.13 2.31
C PHE A 172 -22.20 -2.73 0.83
N TRP A 173 -23.30 -2.58 0.08
CA TRP A 173 -23.19 -2.20 -1.33
C TRP A 173 -22.66 -0.79 -1.54
N ARG A 174 -22.90 0.12 -0.60
CA ARG A 174 -22.26 1.45 -0.59
C ARG A 174 -20.74 1.34 -0.49
N ILE A 175 -20.22 0.46 0.37
CA ILE A 175 -18.77 0.20 0.50
C ILE A 175 -18.21 -0.37 -0.82
N VAL A 176 -18.90 -1.33 -1.45
CA VAL A 176 -18.53 -1.89 -2.76
C VAL A 176 -18.50 -0.79 -3.84
N THR A 177 -19.52 0.06 -3.86
CA THR A 177 -19.59 1.18 -4.79
C THR A 177 -18.41 2.14 -4.63
N VAL A 178 -18.07 2.50 -3.40
CA VAL A 178 -16.89 3.33 -3.14
C VAL A 178 -15.61 2.64 -3.61
N ALA A 179 -15.46 1.32 -3.37
CA ALA A 179 -14.30 0.57 -3.82
C ALA A 179 -14.15 0.59 -5.35
N LEU A 180 -15.23 0.33 -6.09
CA LEU A 180 -15.26 0.29 -7.55
C LEU A 180 -15.05 1.67 -8.19
N ASN A 181 -15.40 2.76 -7.51
CA ASN A 181 -15.27 4.13 -8.02
C ASN A 181 -14.00 4.86 -7.58
N THR A 182 -13.25 4.33 -6.61
CA THR A 182 -12.06 5.01 -6.04
C THR A 182 -10.81 4.15 -6.01
N GLY A 183 -10.95 2.83 -6.13
CA GLY A 183 -9.85 1.88 -5.97
C GLY A 183 -9.19 1.89 -4.59
N LEU A 184 -9.84 2.43 -3.56
CA LEU A 184 -9.31 2.49 -2.19
C LEU A 184 -9.20 1.09 -1.57
N ARG A 185 -8.25 0.93 -0.65
CA ARG A 185 -8.15 -0.29 0.17
C ARG A 185 -9.31 -0.35 1.16
N GLU A 186 -9.81 -1.56 1.45
CA GLU A 186 -10.90 -1.81 2.41
C GLU A 186 -10.77 -1.00 3.71
N ALA A 187 -9.65 -1.15 4.40
CA ALA A 187 -9.42 -0.45 5.66
C ALA A 187 -9.54 1.09 5.51
N LYS A 188 -9.12 1.64 4.35
CA LYS A 188 -9.24 3.08 4.12
C LYS A 188 -10.67 3.51 3.81
N ILE A 189 -11.47 2.66 3.16
CA ILE A 189 -12.90 2.92 2.94
C ILE A 189 -13.65 2.96 4.27
N LEU A 190 -13.38 1.98 5.14
CA LEU A 190 -14.02 1.88 6.46
C LEU A 190 -13.61 3.01 7.42
N GLU A 191 -12.47 3.66 7.17
CA GLU A 191 -12.00 4.83 7.91
C GLU A 191 -12.56 6.16 7.38
N ILE A 192 -13.27 6.20 6.26
CA ILE A 192 -13.72 7.46 5.66
C ILE A 192 -14.57 8.23 6.65
N ASP A 193 -14.14 9.46 6.89
CA ASP A 193 -14.82 10.43 7.72
C ASP A 193 -15.54 11.47 6.84
N ARG A 194 -16.69 11.95 7.32
CA ARG A 194 -17.47 12.97 6.60
C ARG A 194 -16.68 14.26 6.38
N THR A 195 -15.77 14.59 7.28
CA THR A 195 -14.91 15.77 7.18
C THR A 195 -13.89 15.67 6.05
N TRP A 196 -13.71 14.50 5.45
CA TRP A 196 -12.82 14.32 4.29
C TRP A 196 -13.49 14.67 2.96
N LEU A 197 -14.80 14.89 2.94
CA LEU A 197 -15.53 15.29 1.74
C LEU A 197 -15.37 16.80 1.52
N ARG A 198 -14.97 17.19 0.32
CA ARG A 198 -14.81 18.58 -0.09
C ARG A 198 -15.56 18.84 -1.39
N LYS A 199 -16.38 19.90 -1.39
CA LYS A 199 -17.01 20.39 -2.59
C LYS A 199 -16.08 21.39 -3.29
N ARG A 200 -15.91 21.26 -4.60
CA ARG A 200 -15.19 22.18 -5.48
C ARG A 200 -16.08 22.55 -6.66
N ASP A 201 -15.64 23.47 -7.50
CA ASP A 201 -16.40 23.91 -8.67
C ASP A 201 -16.67 22.77 -9.65
N ASP A 202 -15.72 21.82 -9.78
CA ASP A 202 -15.80 20.63 -10.63
C ASP A 202 -16.47 19.41 -9.97
N GLY A 203 -17.01 19.56 -8.77
CA GLY A 203 -17.73 18.50 -8.05
C GLY A 203 -17.13 18.12 -6.69
N TRP A 204 -17.47 16.92 -6.22
CA TRP A 204 -17.02 16.44 -4.91
C TRP A 204 -15.67 15.73 -5.00
N TRP A 205 -14.88 15.93 -3.97
CA TRP A 205 -13.56 15.33 -3.79
C TRP A 205 -13.45 14.66 -2.43
N LEU A 206 -12.69 13.57 -2.36
CA LEU A 206 -12.33 12.89 -1.13
C LEU A 206 -10.87 13.22 -0.79
N LEU A 207 -10.69 13.92 0.31
CA LEU A 207 -9.40 14.33 0.84
C LEU A 207 -8.91 13.29 1.85
N LEU A 208 -7.96 12.45 1.45
CA LEU A 208 -7.41 11.39 2.30
C LEU A 208 -6.26 11.95 3.14
N PRO A 209 -6.34 11.91 4.47
CA PRO A 209 -5.24 12.30 5.32
C PRO A 209 -4.02 11.41 5.10
N PRO A 210 -2.80 11.93 5.32
CA PRO A 210 -1.59 11.14 5.22
C PRO A 210 -1.64 9.96 6.21
N ALA A 211 -1.11 8.81 5.80
CA ALA A 211 -1.03 7.66 6.69
C ALA A 211 -0.12 7.99 7.89
N ARG A 212 -0.57 7.66 9.11
CA ARG A 212 0.15 7.95 10.38
C ARG A 212 1.61 7.46 10.39
N SER A 213 1.94 6.47 9.58
CA SER A 213 3.27 5.86 9.52
C SER A 213 4.29 6.54 8.61
N ARG A 214 3.92 7.60 7.88
CA ARG A 214 4.79 8.21 6.86
C ARG A 214 4.75 9.73 6.95
N LEU A 215 5.72 10.31 7.62
CA LEU A 215 5.93 11.75 7.85
C LEU A 215 6.03 12.63 6.57
N LYS A 216 6.11 12.04 5.38
CA LYS A 216 6.31 12.75 4.10
C LYS A 216 5.22 12.48 3.05
N GLN A 217 4.02 12.03 3.45
CA GLN A 217 2.93 11.87 2.48
C GLN A 217 2.14 13.16 2.39
N THR A 218 2.09 13.71 1.17
CA THR A 218 1.13 14.75 0.81
C THR A 218 -0.30 14.23 0.95
N LEU A 219 -1.21 15.11 1.29
CA LEU A 219 -2.65 14.86 1.21
C LEU A 219 -2.97 14.31 -0.18
N ARG A 220 -3.74 13.23 -0.21
CA ARG A 220 -4.18 12.63 -1.45
C ARG A 220 -5.63 12.98 -1.69
N GLU A 221 -5.91 13.50 -2.84
CA GLU A 221 -7.24 13.90 -3.26
C GLU A 221 -7.74 12.99 -4.37
N ILE A 222 -8.98 12.54 -4.27
CA ILE A 222 -9.62 11.69 -5.26
C ILE A 222 -10.93 12.36 -5.68
N PRO A 223 -11.15 12.66 -6.97
CA PRO A 223 -12.43 13.14 -7.45
C PRO A 223 -13.48 12.03 -7.30
N LEU A 224 -14.65 12.39 -6.80
CA LEU A 224 -15.75 11.45 -6.60
C LEU A 224 -16.71 11.51 -7.79
N THR A 225 -17.10 10.32 -8.26
CA THR A 225 -18.25 10.19 -9.16
C THR A 225 -19.54 10.48 -8.42
N PRO A 226 -20.66 10.82 -9.12
CA PRO A 226 -21.96 10.99 -8.47
C PRO A 226 -22.36 9.77 -7.63
N ALA A 227 -22.13 8.54 -8.14
CA ALA A 227 -22.42 7.31 -7.41
C ALA A 227 -21.58 7.14 -6.15
N ALA A 228 -20.27 7.42 -6.21
CA ALA A 228 -19.40 7.37 -5.05
C ALA A 228 -19.80 8.41 -4.00
N TYR A 229 -20.13 9.62 -4.42
CA TYR A 229 -20.61 10.66 -3.52
C TYR A 229 -21.92 10.27 -2.84
N GLN A 230 -22.90 9.77 -3.59
CA GLN A 230 -24.17 9.28 -3.04
C GLN A 230 -23.95 8.10 -2.05
N ALA A 231 -23.03 7.19 -2.38
CA ALA A 231 -22.68 6.11 -1.48
C ALA A 231 -22.02 6.59 -0.18
N LEU A 232 -21.30 7.71 -0.21
CA LEU A 232 -20.70 8.34 0.96
C LEU A 232 -21.63 9.31 1.69
N ARG A 233 -22.69 9.78 1.04
CA ARG A 233 -23.71 10.62 1.67
C ARG A 233 -24.54 9.76 2.63
N SER A 234 -24.43 10.03 3.92
CA SER A 234 -25.22 9.39 4.96
C SER A 234 -26.04 10.45 5.68
N ASP A 235 -27.32 10.18 5.84
CA ASP A 235 -28.20 11.00 6.69
C ASP A 235 -27.99 10.72 8.18
N PHE A 236 -27.34 9.60 8.50
CA PHE A 236 -26.93 9.25 9.87
C PHE A 236 -25.54 9.81 10.16
N VAL A 237 -25.50 10.79 11.06
CA VAL A 237 -24.22 11.32 11.56
C VAL A 237 -23.82 10.49 12.78
N HIS A 238 -22.75 9.73 12.65
CA HIS A 238 -22.12 9.08 13.80
C HIS A 238 -21.30 10.08 14.60
N VAL A 239 -21.29 9.94 15.91
CA VAL A 239 -20.59 10.84 16.84
C VAL A 239 -19.10 10.94 16.55
N ASP A 240 -18.49 9.89 16.00
CA ASP A 240 -17.07 9.83 15.62
C ASP A 240 -16.77 10.27 14.18
N GLY A 241 -17.76 10.77 13.43
CA GLY A 241 -17.60 11.27 12.07
C GLY A 241 -17.48 10.22 10.97
N ARG A 242 -17.28 8.95 11.31
CA ARG A 242 -17.12 7.88 10.31
C ARG A 242 -18.43 7.57 9.60
N ILE A 243 -18.33 7.33 8.29
CA ILE A 243 -19.49 7.01 7.46
C ILE A 243 -19.89 5.53 7.59
N PHE A 244 -18.92 4.61 7.70
CA PHE A 244 -19.13 3.16 7.75
C PHE A 244 -18.77 2.57 9.11
N ARG A 245 -19.35 3.09 10.18
CA ARG A 245 -18.98 2.71 11.55
C ARG A 245 -19.34 1.27 11.92
N ARG A 246 -20.43 0.75 11.39
CA ARG A 246 -20.94 -0.59 11.75
C ARG A 246 -20.03 -1.73 11.29
N TRP A 247 -19.10 -1.45 10.36
CA TRP A 247 -18.21 -2.42 9.79
C TRP A 247 -16.80 -2.29 10.37
N ASN A 248 -16.27 -3.39 10.88
CA ASN A 248 -14.83 -3.58 11.02
C ASN A 248 -14.33 -4.49 9.89
N ALA A 249 -13.02 -4.48 9.62
CA ALA A 249 -12.45 -5.22 8.51
C ALA A 249 -12.74 -6.74 8.57
N ALA A 250 -12.71 -7.34 9.77
CA ALA A 250 -12.96 -8.77 9.94
C ALA A 250 -14.42 -9.13 9.61
N ALA A 251 -15.38 -8.37 10.17
CA ALA A 251 -16.81 -8.59 9.92
C ALA A 251 -17.16 -8.35 8.44
N PHE A 252 -16.58 -7.30 7.83
CA PHE A 252 -16.79 -7.00 6.43
C PHE A 252 -16.23 -8.11 5.52
N SER A 253 -15.01 -8.55 5.76
CA SER A 253 -14.37 -9.63 5.00
C SER A 253 -15.17 -10.95 5.11
N THR A 254 -15.64 -11.29 6.31
CA THR A 254 -16.50 -12.47 6.52
C THR A 254 -17.82 -12.38 5.75
N PHE A 255 -18.44 -11.20 5.77
CA PHE A 255 -19.69 -10.97 5.05
C PHE A 255 -19.49 -11.02 3.53
N TRP A 256 -18.40 -10.42 3.02
CA TRP A 256 -18.01 -10.50 1.61
C TRP A 256 -17.86 -11.94 1.15
N GLN A 257 -17.09 -12.75 1.88
CA GLN A 257 -16.86 -14.16 1.54
C GLN A 257 -18.17 -14.97 1.52
N ARG A 258 -19.07 -14.69 2.48
CA ARG A 258 -20.37 -15.35 2.56
C ARG A 258 -21.25 -14.98 1.37
N LEU A 259 -21.36 -13.70 1.01
CA LEU A 259 -22.13 -13.25 -0.15
C LEU A 259 -21.55 -13.77 -1.46
N SER A 260 -20.23 -13.73 -1.63
CA SER A 260 -19.58 -14.28 -2.83
C SER A 260 -19.89 -15.77 -3.01
N ARG A 261 -19.86 -16.54 -1.92
CA ARG A 261 -20.21 -17.96 -1.95
C ARG A 261 -21.68 -18.18 -2.35
N GLU A 262 -22.61 -17.40 -1.80
CA GLU A 262 -24.04 -17.47 -2.14
C GLU A 262 -24.31 -17.05 -3.59
N ALA A 263 -23.58 -16.05 -4.07
CA ALA A 263 -23.59 -15.62 -5.46
C ALA A 263 -22.88 -16.61 -6.41
N LYS A 264 -22.34 -17.72 -5.89
CA LYS A 264 -21.52 -18.69 -6.64
C LYS A 264 -20.29 -18.09 -7.33
N VAL A 265 -19.78 -16.99 -6.77
CA VAL A 265 -18.54 -16.35 -7.21
C VAL A 265 -17.40 -16.90 -6.38
N THR A 266 -16.51 -17.64 -7.02
CA THR A 266 -15.37 -18.28 -6.38
C THR A 266 -14.13 -17.41 -6.53
N ASP A 267 -13.22 -17.50 -5.54
CA ASP A 267 -11.91 -16.87 -5.58
C ASP A 267 -11.93 -15.37 -5.93
N LEU A 268 -12.91 -14.62 -5.40
CA LEU A 268 -12.96 -13.16 -5.49
C LEU A 268 -12.84 -12.57 -4.10
N HIS A 269 -11.71 -11.91 -3.81
CA HIS A 269 -11.51 -11.17 -2.57
C HIS A 269 -11.92 -9.70 -2.76
N PHE A 270 -12.34 -9.04 -1.68
CA PHE A 270 -12.70 -7.62 -1.77
C PHE A 270 -11.55 -6.75 -2.29
N HIS A 271 -10.30 -7.12 -1.98
CA HIS A 271 -9.12 -6.39 -2.48
C HIS A 271 -9.00 -6.43 -4.01
N ASP A 272 -9.55 -7.46 -4.65
CA ASP A 272 -9.53 -7.60 -6.11
C ASP A 272 -10.36 -6.52 -6.81
N LEU A 273 -11.30 -5.87 -6.10
CA LEU A 273 -12.02 -4.69 -6.62
C LEU A 273 -11.08 -3.52 -6.92
N ARG A 274 -9.98 -3.41 -6.18
CA ARG A 274 -8.95 -2.41 -6.48
C ARG A 274 -8.16 -2.77 -7.75
N HIS A 275 -7.89 -4.05 -7.99
CA HIS A 275 -7.32 -4.52 -9.26
C HIS A 275 -8.32 -4.28 -10.39
N THR A 276 -9.60 -4.56 -10.16
CA THR A 276 -10.70 -4.29 -11.10
C THR A 276 -10.78 -2.82 -11.49
N PHE A 277 -10.76 -1.90 -10.53
CA PHE A 277 -10.70 -0.46 -10.77
C PHE A 277 -9.51 -0.08 -11.66
N ALA A 278 -8.30 -0.58 -11.34
CA ALA A 278 -7.09 -0.27 -12.10
C ALA A 278 -7.17 -0.78 -13.56
N THR A 279 -7.65 -2.03 -13.73
CA THR A 279 -7.78 -2.66 -15.05
C THR A 279 -8.87 -2.01 -15.88
N TRP A 280 -10.00 -1.66 -15.29
CA TRP A 280 -11.07 -0.97 -16.02
C TRP A 280 -10.65 0.41 -16.49
N LEU A 281 -9.93 1.18 -15.66
CA LEU A 281 -9.34 2.44 -16.11
C LEU A 281 -8.32 2.23 -17.24
N GLN A 282 -7.54 1.15 -17.19
CA GLN A 282 -6.62 0.80 -18.27
C GLN A 282 -7.36 0.52 -19.58
N ASN A 283 -8.43 -0.28 -19.52
CA ASN A 283 -9.24 -0.63 -20.68
C ASN A 283 -9.97 0.60 -21.27
N LEU A 284 -10.20 1.62 -20.44
CA LEU A 284 -10.75 2.90 -20.86
C LEU A 284 -9.68 3.87 -21.41
N GLY A 285 -8.42 3.43 -21.54
CA GLY A 285 -7.32 4.22 -22.10
C GLY A 285 -6.73 5.24 -21.13
N VAL A 286 -7.03 5.19 -19.84
CA VAL A 286 -6.50 6.13 -18.84
C VAL A 286 -4.99 5.92 -18.67
N PRO A 287 -4.15 6.98 -18.77
CA PRO A 287 -2.70 6.89 -18.63
C PRO A 287 -2.25 6.28 -17.29
N LEU A 288 -1.08 5.63 -17.30
CA LEU A 288 -0.53 4.95 -16.12
C LEU A 288 -0.34 5.91 -14.93
N GLU A 289 0.11 7.14 -15.19
CA GLU A 289 0.38 8.16 -14.18
C GLU A 289 -0.90 8.58 -13.46
N VAL A 290 -1.97 8.76 -14.21
CA VAL A 290 -3.31 9.07 -13.68
C VAL A 290 -3.83 7.92 -12.83
N ARG A 291 -3.73 6.68 -13.34
CA ARG A 291 -4.11 5.47 -12.59
C ARG A 291 -3.29 5.31 -11.32
N ALA A 292 -1.97 5.49 -11.39
CA ALA A 292 -1.07 5.40 -10.25
C ALA A 292 -1.42 6.45 -9.17
N THR A 293 -1.73 7.67 -9.58
CA THR A 293 -2.16 8.75 -8.67
C THR A 293 -3.48 8.41 -8.00
N LEU A 294 -4.50 7.98 -8.75
CA LEU A 294 -5.78 7.54 -8.20
C LEU A 294 -5.62 6.38 -7.20
N LEU A 295 -4.72 5.44 -7.49
CA LEU A 295 -4.40 4.33 -6.59
C LEU A 295 -3.47 4.72 -5.43
N GLY A 296 -2.78 5.88 -5.50
CA GLY A 296 -1.75 6.29 -4.53
C GLY A 296 -0.52 5.41 -4.60
N HIS A 297 -0.16 4.95 -5.78
CA HIS A 297 1.11 4.30 -6.05
C HIS A 297 2.18 5.37 -6.32
N ARG A 298 3.41 5.10 -5.87
CA ARG A 298 4.58 5.86 -6.31
C ARG A 298 5.06 5.21 -7.61
N LEU A 299 5.17 5.98 -8.66
CA LEU A 299 5.91 5.56 -9.83
C LEU A 299 7.39 5.53 -9.41
N ARG A 300 8.00 4.36 -9.38
CA ARG A 300 9.45 4.22 -9.27
C ARG A 300 10.01 4.50 -10.65
N GLY A 301 10.82 5.54 -10.78
CA GLY A 301 11.74 5.66 -11.89
C GLY A 301 12.64 4.42 -11.91
N SER A 302 12.78 3.78 -13.04
CA SER A 302 13.74 2.70 -13.24
C SER A 302 15.14 3.29 -13.02
N GLY A 303 15.82 2.81 -11.98
CA GLY A 303 17.10 3.21 -11.45
C GLY A 303 18.18 3.70 -12.43
N THR A 304 18.13 4.96 -12.80
CA THR A 304 19.28 5.75 -13.21
C THR A 304 19.04 7.18 -12.76
N ASP A 305 20.07 7.84 -12.23
CA ASP A 305 20.05 9.19 -11.65
C ASP A 305 19.53 10.31 -12.59
N GLN A 306 19.26 10.01 -13.85
CA GLN A 306 18.70 10.95 -14.83
C GLN A 306 17.21 11.19 -14.71
N LEU A 307 16.45 10.34 -13.98
CA LEU A 307 14.99 10.45 -13.83
C LEU A 307 14.52 11.32 -12.66
N ASP A 308 15.44 11.81 -11.82
CA ASP A 308 15.07 12.74 -10.74
C ASP A 308 14.47 14.06 -11.27
N GLY A 309 14.85 14.49 -12.47
CA GLY A 309 14.29 15.67 -13.14
C GLY A 309 12.83 15.45 -13.59
N GLU A 310 12.51 14.30 -14.21
CA GLU A 310 11.14 13.99 -14.65
C GLU A 310 10.20 13.69 -13.50
N VAL A 311 10.69 12.97 -12.47
CA VAL A 311 9.93 12.73 -11.22
C VAL A 311 9.70 14.03 -10.46
N MET A 312 10.64 14.97 -10.48
CA MET A 312 10.49 16.31 -9.91
C MET A 312 9.49 17.12 -10.71
N THR A 313 9.57 17.13 -12.05
CA THR A 313 8.62 17.82 -12.94
C THR A 313 7.20 17.28 -12.74
N SER A 314 7.04 15.95 -12.62
CA SER A 314 5.78 15.29 -12.28
C SER A 314 5.23 15.73 -10.91
N ARG A 315 6.08 15.93 -9.90
CA ARG A 315 5.64 16.46 -8.59
C ARG A 315 5.12 17.89 -8.67
N TYR A 316 5.71 18.72 -9.50
CA TYR A 316 5.26 20.11 -9.69
C TYR A 316 4.04 20.23 -10.60
N SER A 317 3.84 19.29 -11.53
CA SER A 317 2.66 19.26 -12.41
C SER A 317 1.42 18.65 -11.75
N HIS A 318 1.56 17.83 -10.68
CA HIS A 318 0.46 17.15 -10.00
C HIS A 318 -0.48 18.07 -9.19
N GLY A 319 -0.21 19.36 -9.05
CA GLY A 319 -1.08 20.33 -8.37
C GLY A 319 -1.78 21.31 -9.31
N GLY A 320 -1.52 21.23 -10.61
CA GLY A 320 -2.09 22.17 -11.59
C GLY A 320 -3.56 21.86 -11.93
N TYR A 321 -4.29 22.89 -12.38
CA TYR A 321 -5.69 22.77 -12.82
C TYR A 321 -5.89 21.66 -13.87
N GLY A 322 -4.98 21.54 -14.83
CA GLY A 322 -5.04 20.49 -15.86
C GLY A 322 -4.90 19.07 -15.31
N TRP A 323 -4.12 18.86 -14.23
CA TRP A 323 -3.99 17.56 -13.61
C TRP A 323 -5.28 17.10 -12.92
N ASN A 324 -5.92 18.00 -12.19
CA ASN A 324 -7.20 17.72 -11.56
C ASN A 324 -8.30 17.40 -12.58
N GLN A 325 -8.27 18.04 -13.74
CA GLN A 325 -9.17 17.72 -14.86
C GLN A 325 -8.92 16.32 -15.40
N GLN A 326 -7.67 15.87 -15.55
CA GLN A 326 -7.35 14.52 -15.98
C GLN A 326 -7.84 13.46 -14.98
N LEU A 327 -7.66 13.69 -13.67
CA LEU A 327 -8.19 12.83 -12.65
C LEU A 327 -9.72 12.76 -12.69
N ARG A 328 -10.38 13.91 -12.83
CA ARG A 328 -11.84 14.01 -12.96
C ARG A 328 -12.34 13.28 -14.19
N HIS A 329 -11.71 13.50 -15.33
CA HIS A 329 -12.05 12.84 -16.59
C HIS A 329 -11.95 11.30 -16.46
N ALA A 330 -10.85 10.79 -15.90
CA ALA A 330 -10.66 9.36 -15.69
C ALA A 330 -11.79 8.72 -14.87
N VAL A 331 -12.20 9.35 -13.76
CA VAL A 331 -13.29 8.79 -12.93
C VAL A 331 -14.65 8.96 -13.60
N THR A 332 -14.84 9.98 -14.44
CA THR A 332 -16.08 10.17 -15.23
C THR A 332 -16.22 9.07 -16.28
N LEU A 333 -15.15 8.72 -17.00
CA LEU A 333 -15.17 7.60 -17.95
C LEU A 333 -15.54 6.29 -17.24
N LEU A 334 -14.92 6.03 -16.09
CA LEU A 334 -15.25 4.84 -15.30
C LEU A 334 -16.70 4.85 -14.82
N HIS A 335 -17.21 6.00 -14.38
CA HIS A 335 -18.60 6.11 -13.94
C HIS A 335 -19.58 5.77 -15.06
N THR A 336 -19.34 6.29 -16.26
CA THR A 336 -20.16 5.98 -17.45
C THR A 336 -20.16 4.48 -17.74
N ALA A 337 -18.99 3.83 -17.66
CA ALA A 337 -18.89 2.36 -17.82
C ALA A 337 -19.66 1.62 -16.72
N LEU A 338 -19.55 2.03 -15.45
CA LEU A 338 -20.28 1.42 -14.34
C LEU A 338 -21.80 1.57 -14.46
N LEU A 339 -22.27 2.72 -14.95
CA LEU A 339 -23.70 2.94 -15.26
C LEU A 339 -24.18 1.94 -16.31
N SER A 340 -23.45 1.79 -17.42
CA SER A 340 -23.81 0.87 -18.50
C SER A 340 -23.79 -0.60 -18.04
N TYR A 341 -23.06 -0.91 -16.97
CA TYR A 341 -23.01 -2.24 -16.35
C TYR A 341 -24.12 -2.47 -15.31
N GLY A 342 -24.91 -1.47 -14.94
CA GLY A 342 -25.90 -1.59 -13.87
C GLY A 342 -25.29 -1.66 -12.46
N LEU A 343 -24.03 -1.26 -12.31
CA LEU A 343 -23.26 -1.34 -11.06
C LEU A 343 -23.25 -0.02 -10.27
N SER A 344 -23.99 0.98 -10.72
CA SER A 344 -24.10 2.26 -10.02
C SER A 344 -24.94 2.16 -8.75
N TYR A 345 -24.66 3.03 -7.78
CA TYR A 345 -25.46 3.22 -6.57
C TYR A 345 -26.36 4.47 -6.74
N GLY A 346 -27.60 4.34 -6.30
CA GLY A 346 -28.62 5.38 -6.44
C GLY A 346 -29.62 5.08 -7.55
N ARG A 347 -30.77 5.75 -7.51
CA ARG A 347 -31.70 5.73 -8.65
C ARG A 347 -30.99 6.37 -9.84
N PRO A 348 -31.20 5.88 -11.07
CA PRO A 348 -30.85 6.66 -12.25
C PRO A 348 -31.46 8.04 -12.01
N VAL A 349 -30.67 9.09 -12.09
CA VAL A 349 -31.24 10.44 -12.25
C VAL A 349 -32.03 10.33 -13.53
N ASP A 350 -33.36 10.54 -13.46
CA ASP A 350 -34.28 10.51 -14.60
C ASP A 350 -33.95 11.65 -15.55
N ASP A 351 -32.81 11.53 -16.19
CA ASP A 351 -32.34 12.48 -17.18
C ASP A 351 -31.71 11.73 -18.37
N ALA A 352 -32.60 11.15 -19.20
CA ALA A 352 -32.22 10.53 -20.48
C ALA A 352 -31.42 11.54 -21.37
N THR A 353 -31.65 12.83 -21.18
CA THR A 353 -30.96 13.92 -21.90
C THR A 353 -29.50 14.08 -21.39
N SER A 354 -29.23 13.88 -20.12
CA SER A 354 -27.88 13.89 -19.56
C SER A 354 -27.08 12.67 -19.97
N GLN A 355 -27.71 11.50 -20.10
CA GLN A 355 -27.03 10.28 -20.54
C GLN A 355 -26.57 10.36 -22.01
N LEU A 356 -27.38 10.96 -22.89
CA LEU A 356 -27.01 11.19 -24.29
C LEU A 356 -25.90 12.25 -24.42
N LYS A 357 -25.92 13.31 -23.61
CA LYS A 357 -24.87 14.32 -23.57
C LYS A 357 -23.53 13.76 -23.08
N VAL A 358 -23.55 12.92 -22.02
CA VAL A 358 -22.36 12.27 -21.47
C VAL A 358 -21.80 11.24 -22.46
N ALA A 359 -22.63 10.45 -23.12
CA ALA A 359 -22.18 9.47 -24.12
C ALA A 359 -21.60 10.14 -25.39
N ASN A 360 -22.14 11.28 -25.80
CA ASN A 360 -21.63 12.05 -26.93
C ASN A 360 -20.35 12.82 -26.55
N ALA A 361 -20.28 13.42 -25.37
CA ALA A 361 -19.04 14.01 -24.83
C ALA A 361 -17.90 12.97 -24.75
N ALA A 362 -18.17 11.76 -24.26
CA ALA A 362 -17.17 10.67 -24.20
C ALA A 362 -16.69 10.20 -25.58
N LYS A 363 -17.48 10.37 -26.65
CA LYS A 363 -17.07 10.10 -28.03
C LYS A 363 -16.20 11.23 -28.60
N ASP A 364 -16.55 12.47 -28.35
CA ASP A 364 -15.79 13.62 -28.79
C ASP A 364 -14.47 13.79 -28.01
N GLU A 365 -14.48 13.51 -26.72
CA GLU A 365 -13.29 13.60 -25.87
C GLU A 365 -12.28 12.48 -26.16
N ARG A 366 -12.67 11.29 -26.63
CA ARG A 366 -11.73 10.32 -27.16
C ARG A 366 -10.94 10.85 -28.35
N LYS A 367 -11.54 11.65 -29.21
CA LYS A 367 -10.85 12.34 -30.31
C LYS A 367 -9.86 13.38 -29.78
N VAL A 368 -10.21 14.12 -28.72
CA VAL A 368 -9.34 15.12 -28.10
C VAL A 368 -8.11 14.46 -27.44
N TRP A 369 -8.26 13.31 -26.81
CA TRP A 369 -7.13 12.56 -26.24
C TRP A 369 -6.12 12.12 -27.32
N TRP A 370 -6.58 11.66 -28.46
CA TRP A 370 -5.73 11.28 -29.58
C TRP A 370 -5.05 12.51 -30.23
N SER A 371 -5.73 13.64 -30.33
CA SER A 371 -5.16 14.88 -30.86
C SER A 371 -4.14 15.54 -29.93
N GLN A 372 -4.31 15.43 -28.61
CA GLN A 372 -3.31 15.93 -27.62
C GLN A 372 -2.06 15.04 -27.53
N ARG A 373 -2.14 13.76 -27.89
CA ARG A 373 -0.98 12.86 -27.95
C ARG A 373 0.03 13.28 -29.02
N ASP A 374 -0.47 13.85 -30.11
CA ASP A 374 0.37 14.34 -31.21
C ASP A 374 1.05 15.69 -30.90
N LEU A 375 0.61 16.38 -29.86
CA LEU A 375 1.18 17.66 -29.42
C LEU A 375 2.24 17.51 -28.31
N ASN A 376 2.49 16.30 -27.81
CA ASN A 376 3.47 16.06 -26.77
C ASN A 376 4.72 15.38 -27.35
N PRO A 377 5.83 16.10 -27.60
CA PRO A 377 7.03 15.59 -28.28
C PRO A 377 7.74 14.45 -27.50
N CYS A 378 7.43 14.25 -26.22
CA CYS A 378 8.03 13.17 -25.42
C CYS A 378 7.41 11.79 -25.64
N LEU A 379 6.33 11.64 -26.40
CA LEU A 379 5.67 10.38 -26.67
C LEU A 379 5.98 9.79 -28.07
N SER A 380 6.84 10.43 -28.85
CA SER A 380 7.18 10.02 -30.22
C SER A 380 8.34 9.03 -30.33
N LEU A 381 8.89 8.50 -29.23
CA LEU A 381 10.08 7.65 -29.22
C LEU A 381 9.82 6.14 -29.14
N GLU A 382 8.59 5.67 -29.32
CA GLU A 382 8.32 4.24 -29.47
C GLU A 382 7.73 3.91 -30.85
N ARG A 383 8.50 4.12 -31.92
CA ARG A 383 8.36 3.32 -33.13
C ARG A 383 9.59 2.43 -33.25
N ALA A 384 9.42 1.15 -32.95
CA ALA A 384 10.37 0.12 -33.30
C ALA A 384 10.49 0.05 -34.84
N PRO A 385 11.70 -0.10 -35.41
CA PRO A 385 11.83 -0.39 -36.80
C PRO A 385 11.46 -1.83 -37.12
N SER A 386 10.89 -1.98 -38.27
CA SER A 386 10.57 -3.22 -39.00
C SER A 386 11.58 -4.36 -38.88
#